data_387d555e819602c113f9cc8611acefa6
#
_entry.id   387d555e819602c113f9cc8611acefa6
#
_cell.length_a   1.000
_cell.length_b   1.000
_cell.length_c   1.000
_cell.angle_alpha   90.00
_cell.angle_beta   90.00
_cell.angle_gamma   90.00
#
_symmetry.space_group_name_H-M   'P 1'
#
loop_
_entity.id
_entity.type
_entity.pdbx_description
1 polymer ?
#
loop_
_entity_poly.entity_id
_entity_poly.type
_entity_poly.pdbx_seq_one_letter_code
_entity_poly.pdbx_strand_id
1 'polypeptide(L)'
;MFKNKRIDKFAQNAIIMNLRDAIEESLRKRPFFEEALQEDLINISSLARLLQPEISTSMGKEVKESALVMAIRRREPRLQLKMQQKLQQFIAMLGDIVIRSNLAAYTYIKSAQLPAKQARFLETIESDHKAFYSFTGGTEETTIVLSEKYESLLKEVMNGETLLNAEYNLSAITLKLPSSSSEVVGLYYFFFKHIASAGVPIKEIISTTNEATFVVHSNDVNLAFTTINTIKRPV
;
A
#
# COMPACT_ATOMS: atom_id res chain seq x y z
N MET A 1 4.38 -58.10 -8.05
CA MET A 1 4.08 -57.31 -9.24
C MET A 1 2.87 -56.41 -8.98
N PHE A 2 3.04 -55.41 -8.09
CA PHE A 2 2.02 -54.36 -7.84
C PHE A 2 2.77 -53.02 -7.72
N LYS A 3 3.01 -52.40 -8.88
CA LYS A 3 3.57 -51.04 -8.98
C LYS A 3 2.60 -50.14 -9.71
N ASN A 4 2.43 -48.96 -9.12
CA ASN A 4 1.97 -47.70 -9.78
C ASN A 4 0.55 -47.64 -10.38
N LYS A 5 -0.44 -47.45 -9.53
CA LYS A 5 -1.74 -46.83 -9.92
C LYS A 5 -2.18 -45.67 -9.02
N ARG A 6 -1.27 -45.10 -8.22
CA ARG A 6 -1.65 -44.00 -7.29
C ARG A 6 -1.08 -42.63 -7.62
N ILE A 7 -0.22 -42.50 -8.63
CA ILE A 7 0.44 -41.22 -8.98
C ILE A 7 -0.35 -40.43 -10.04
N ASP A 8 -1.19 -41.07 -10.85
CA ASP A 8 -1.91 -40.39 -11.93
C ASP A 8 -3.22 -39.68 -11.53
N LYS A 9 -3.69 -39.81 -10.29
CA LYS A 9 -4.90 -39.14 -9.82
C LYS A 9 -4.68 -37.69 -9.36
N PHE A 10 -3.46 -37.26 -9.10
CA PHE A 10 -3.14 -35.88 -8.73
C PHE A 10 -2.88 -34.98 -9.96
N ALA A 11 -2.60 -35.55 -11.11
CA ALA A 11 -2.38 -34.83 -12.36
C ALA A 11 -3.67 -34.54 -13.18
N GLN A 12 -4.82 -35.12 -12.80
CA GLN A 12 -6.06 -35.00 -13.58
C GLN A 12 -7.07 -33.97 -13.04
N ASN A 13 -6.76 -33.26 -11.97
CA ASN A 13 -7.51 -32.07 -11.56
C ASN A 13 -6.79 -30.77 -11.98
N ALA A 14 -6.26 -30.70 -13.19
CA ALA A 14 -6.06 -29.42 -13.85
C ALA A 14 -7.48 -28.82 -14.04
N ILE A 15 -7.86 -27.88 -13.18
CA ILE A 15 -9.05 -27.04 -13.37
C ILE A 15 -8.94 -26.51 -14.80
N ILE A 16 -9.83 -26.97 -15.70
CA ILE A 16 -9.88 -26.45 -17.07
C ILE A 16 -10.25 -24.98 -16.92
N MET A 17 -9.21 -24.13 -16.88
CA MET A 17 -9.37 -22.70 -16.78
C MET A 17 -10.13 -22.24 -18.03
N ASN A 18 -11.29 -21.63 -17.86
CA ASN A 18 -12.00 -21.06 -18.98
C ASN A 18 -11.34 -19.74 -19.42
N LEU A 19 -11.63 -19.29 -20.64
CA LEU A 19 -11.01 -18.10 -21.22
C LEU A 19 -11.25 -16.84 -20.37
N ARG A 20 -12.40 -16.72 -19.75
CA ARG A 20 -12.74 -15.60 -18.88
C ARG A 20 -11.83 -15.59 -17.65
N ASP A 21 -11.67 -16.72 -16.98
CA ASP A 21 -10.83 -16.83 -15.77
C ASP A 21 -9.36 -16.56 -16.09
N ALA A 22 -8.88 -17.05 -17.25
CA ALA A 22 -7.52 -16.79 -17.72
C ALA A 22 -7.27 -15.29 -17.98
N ILE A 23 -8.23 -14.58 -18.57
CA ILE A 23 -8.16 -13.13 -18.75
C ILE A 23 -8.16 -12.41 -17.41
N GLU A 24 -9.07 -12.77 -16.49
CA GLU A 24 -9.15 -12.17 -15.16
C GLU A 24 -7.86 -12.35 -14.36
N GLU A 25 -7.25 -13.53 -14.42
CA GLU A 25 -5.97 -13.80 -13.76
C GLU A 25 -4.83 -12.97 -14.36
N SER A 26 -4.74 -12.90 -15.68
CA SER A 26 -3.73 -12.09 -16.38
C SER A 26 -3.85 -10.59 -16.07
N LEU A 27 -5.07 -10.06 -16.01
CA LEU A 27 -5.34 -8.66 -15.70
C LEU A 27 -5.10 -8.36 -14.22
N ARG A 28 -5.42 -9.28 -13.31
CA ARG A 28 -5.15 -9.12 -11.87
C ARG A 28 -3.67 -8.90 -11.57
N LYS A 29 -2.78 -9.46 -12.39
CA LYS A 29 -1.33 -9.23 -12.29
C LYS A 29 -0.91 -7.83 -12.79
N ARG A 30 -1.83 -7.09 -13.44
CA ARG A 30 -1.56 -5.81 -14.12
C ARG A 30 -2.67 -4.79 -13.80
N PRO A 31 -2.74 -4.31 -12.56
CA PRO A 31 -3.85 -3.46 -12.11
C PRO A 31 -4.03 -2.18 -12.95
N PHE A 32 -2.94 -1.65 -13.53
CA PHE A 32 -3.02 -0.46 -14.40
C PHE A 32 -3.79 -0.72 -15.71
N PHE A 33 -3.79 -1.95 -16.23
CA PHE A 33 -4.59 -2.26 -17.42
C PHE A 33 -6.07 -2.28 -17.12
N GLU A 34 -6.43 -2.67 -15.91
CA GLU A 34 -7.82 -2.68 -15.47
C GLU A 34 -8.39 -1.25 -15.42
N GLU A 35 -7.63 -0.32 -14.84
CA GLU A 35 -8.00 1.10 -14.81
C GLU A 35 -8.11 1.68 -16.22
N ALA A 36 -7.11 1.43 -17.08
CA ALA A 36 -7.10 1.93 -18.45
C ALA A 36 -8.22 1.35 -19.32
N LEU A 37 -8.65 0.11 -19.03
CA LEU A 37 -9.82 -0.49 -19.68
C LEU A 37 -11.12 0.18 -19.26
N GLN A 38 -11.26 0.55 -17.99
CA GLN A 38 -12.46 1.19 -17.46
C GLN A 38 -12.65 2.62 -17.99
N GLU A 39 -11.55 3.30 -18.27
CA GLU A 39 -11.53 4.66 -18.81
C GLU A 39 -11.47 4.71 -20.34
N ASP A 40 -11.62 3.55 -21.02
CA ASP A 40 -11.50 3.40 -22.49
C ASP A 40 -10.16 3.94 -23.06
N LEU A 41 -9.10 3.99 -22.24
CA LEU A 41 -7.78 4.50 -22.63
C LEU A 41 -6.91 3.47 -23.35
N ILE A 42 -7.30 2.18 -23.33
CA ILE A 42 -6.50 1.10 -23.89
C ILE A 42 -7.13 0.52 -25.16
N ASN A 43 -6.30 0.32 -26.18
CA ASN A 43 -6.74 -0.41 -27.37
C ASN A 43 -6.89 -1.91 -27.05
N ILE A 44 -8.12 -2.40 -27.05
CA ILE A 44 -8.44 -3.79 -26.68
C ILE A 44 -7.74 -4.81 -27.58
N SER A 45 -7.55 -4.52 -28.87
CA SER A 45 -6.83 -5.43 -29.78
C SER A 45 -5.35 -5.51 -29.43
N SER A 46 -4.73 -4.38 -29.09
CA SER A 46 -3.34 -4.35 -28.62
C SER A 46 -3.16 -5.09 -27.30
N LEU A 47 -4.10 -4.91 -26.38
CA LEU A 47 -4.12 -5.63 -25.10
C LEU A 47 -4.30 -7.14 -25.31
N ALA A 48 -5.25 -7.55 -26.17
CA ALA A 48 -5.47 -8.94 -26.50
C ALA A 48 -4.22 -9.61 -27.07
N ARG A 49 -3.51 -8.94 -27.96
CA ARG A 49 -2.23 -9.40 -28.54
C ARG A 49 -1.14 -9.54 -27.48
N LEU A 50 -1.07 -8.61 -26.54
CA LEU A 50 -0.11 -8.66 -25.43
C LEU A 50 -0.39 -9.83 -24.49
N LEU A 51 -1.67 -10.13 -24.19
CA LEU A 51 -2.06 -11.18 -23.26
C LEU A 51 -2.11 -12.58 -23.91
N GLN A 52 -2.22 -12.66 -25.23
CA GLN A 52 -2.40 -13.92 -25.98
C GLN A 52 -1.38 -15.01 -25.63
N PRO A 53 -0.06 -14.75 -25.59
CA PRO A 53 0.93 -15.79 -25.30
C PRO A 53 0.76 -16.38 -23.90
N GLU A 54 0.56 -15.53 -22.89
CA GLU A 54 0.37 -15.95 -21.50
C GLU A 54 -0.92 -16.77 -21.34
N ILE A 55 -2.02 -16.30 -21.92
CA ILE A 55 -3.32 -16.96 -21.85
C ILE A 55 -3.31 -18.29 -22.60
N SER A 56 -2.69 -18.35 -23.78
CA SER A 56 -2.55 -19.60 -24.52
C SER A 56 -1.74 -20.64 -23.74
N THR A 57 -0.68 -20.21 -23.07
CA THR A 57 0.12 -21.08 -22.20
C THR A 57 -0.70 -21.57 -21.01
N SER A 58 -1.42 -20.70 -20.31
CA SER A 58 -2.22 -21.07 -19.14
C SER A 58 -3.39 -22.00 -19.48
N MET A 59 -3.96 -21.86 -20.67
CA MET A 59 -5.04 -22.72 -21.18
C MET A 59 -4.55 -24.03 -21.85
N GLY A 60 -3.24 -24.18 -22.06
CA GLY A 60 -2.66 -25.35 -22.75
C GLY A 60 -3.09 -25.48 -24.22
N LYS A 61 -3.58 -24.42 -24.85
CA LYS A 61 -4.02 -24.39 -26.24
C LYS A 61 -3.89 -23.00 -26.83
N GLU A 62 -3.72 -22.93 -28.13
CA GLU A 62 -3.71 -21.66 -28.85
C GLU A 62 -5.07 -20.94 -28.76
N VAL A 63 -5.06 -19.69 -28.33
CA VAL A 63 -6.24 -18.82 -28.25
C VAL A 63 -6.15 -17.75 -29.32
N LYS A 64 -7.18 -17.63 -30.17
CA LYS A 64 -7.21 -16.62 -31.25
C LYS A 64 -7.33 -15.21 -30.64
N GLU A 65 -6.59 -14.24 -31.21
CA GLU A 65 -6.68 -12.82 -30.82
C GLU A 65 -8.12 -12.30 -30.86
N SER A 66 -8.89 -12.65 -31.90
CA SER A 66 -10.29 -12.24 -32.02
C SER A 66 -11.18 -12.74 -30.89
N ALA A 67 -10.92 -13.95 -30.36
CA ALA A 67 -11.67 -14.52 -29.23
C ALA A 67 -11.32 -13.74 -27.95
N LEU A 68 -10.06 -13.37 -27.74
CA LEU A 68 -9.63 -12.53 -26.62
C LEU A 68 -10.28 -11.15 -26.67
N VAL A 69 -10.24 -10.48 -27.83
CA VAL A 69 -10.89 -9.17 -28.03
C VAL A 69 -12.36 -9.22 -27.64
N MET A 70 -13.09 -10.23 -28.11
CA MET A 70 -14.51 -10.39 -27.80
C MET A 70 -14.74 -10.71 -26.33
N ALA A 71 -13.90 -11.53 -25.71
CA ALA A 71 -14.00 -11.87 -24.32
C ALA A 71 -13.69 -10.67 -23.41
N ILE A 72 -12.66 -9.87 -23.71
CA ILE A 72 -12.33 -8.65 -22.98
C ILE A 72 -13.49 -7.63 -23.08
N ARG A 73 -14.05 -7.41 -24.27
CA ARG A 73 -15.20 -6.50 -24.46
C ARG A 73 -16.46 -6.91 -23.70
N ARG A 74 -16.67 -8.23 -23.50
CA ARG A 74 -17.84 -8.76 -22.78
C ARG A 74 -17.67 -8.78 -21.27
N ARG A 75 -16.49 -8.35 -20.76
CA ARG A 75 -16.28 -8.26 -19.32
C ARG A 75 -17.24 -7.25 -18.71
N GLU A 76 -17.85 -7.64 -17.61
CA GLU A 76 -18.64 -6.73 -16.81
C GLU A 76 -17.78 -6.20 -15.64
N PRO A 77 -17.40 -4.92 -15.64
CA PRO A 77 -16.56 -4.34 -14.58
C PRO A 77 -17.30 -4.09 -13.25
N ARG A 78 -18.47 -4.71 -13.06
CA ARG A 78 -19.44 -4.38 -11.98
C ARG A 78 -18.87 -4.40 -10.56
N LEU A 79 -17.94 -5.31 -10.25
CA LEU A 79 -17.34 -5.38 -8.91
C LEU A 79 -16.38 -4.22 -8.66
N GLN A 80 -15.56 -3.89 -9.64
CA GLN A 80 -14.58 -2.82 -9.55
C GLN A 80 -15.21 -1.44 -9.57
N LEU A 81 -16.26 -1.23 -10.38
CA LEU A 81 -17.03 0.03 -10.36
C LEU A 81 -17.63 0.30 -8.97
N LYS A 82 -18.18 -0.71 -8.31
CA LYS A 82 -18.70 -0.59 -6.94
C LYS A 82 -17.60 -0.27 -5.93
N MET A 83 -16.42 -0.88 -6.10
CA MET A 83 -15.26 -0.60 -5.24
C MET A 83 -14.74 0.82 -5.44
N GLN A 84 -14.63 1.28 -6.68
CA GLN A 84 -14.24 2.66 -7.01
C GLN A 84 -15.24 3.67 -6.46
N GLN A 85 -16.55 3.44 -6.65
CA GLN A 85 -17.59 4.32 -6.10
C GLN A 85 -17.52 4.40 -4.56
N LYS A 86 -17.33 3.27 -3.87
CA LYS A 86 -17.13 3.25 -2.43
C LYS A 86 -15.88 4.01 -2.02
N LEU A 87 -14.78 3.83 -2.74
CA LEU A 87 -13.52 4.52 -2.48
C LEU A 87 -13.67 6.02 -2.69
N GLN A 88 -14.30 6.47 -3.78
CA GLN A 88 -14.55 7.90 -4.04
C GLN A 88 -15.45 8.53 -2.97
N GLN A 89 -16.53 7.83 -2.59
CA GLN A 89 -17.40 8.29 -1.49
C GLN A 89 -16.63 8.41 -0.17
N PHE A 90 -15.77 7.45 0.11
CA PHE A 90 -14.93 7.47 1.30
C PHE A 90 -13.93 8.63 1.29
N ILE A 91 -13.27 8.87 0.15
CA ILE A 91 -12.32 9.98 -0.02
C ILE A 91 -13.01 11.34 0.18
N ALA A 92 -14.24 11.49 -0.29
CA ALA A 92 -15.03 12.70 -0.05
C ALA A 92 -15.38 12.94 1.45
N MET A 93 -15.38 11.87 2.25
CA MET A 93 -15.63 11.93 3.70
C MET A 93 -14.35 12.06 4.55
N LEU A 94 -13.16 12.12 3.93
CA LEU A 94 -11.91 12.33 4.67
C LEU A 94 -11.97 13.61 5.50
N GLY A 95 -11.55 13.49 6.76
CA GLY A 95 -11.51 14.61 7.69
C GLY A 95 -10.35 15.58 7.43
N ASP A 96 -9.90 16.24 8.49
CA ASP A 96 -8.83 17.22 8.42
C ASP A 96 -7.48 16.58 8.05
N ILE A 97 -6.62 17.40 7.43
CA ILE A 97 -5.23 17.07 7.17
C ILE A 97 -4.39 17.88 8.13
N VAL A 98 -3.56 17.20 8.93
CA VAL A 98 -2.65 17.83 9.88
C VAL A 98 -1.21 17.60 9.41
N ILE A 99 -0.42 18.67 9.36
CA ILE A 99 1.00 18.60 9.06
C ILE A 99 1.78 18.83 10.36
N ARG A 100 2.78 17.99 10.59
CA ARG A 100 3.77 18.13 11.67
C ARG A 100 5.16 18.12 11.07
N SER A 101 5.96 19.12 11.38
CA SER A 101 7.35 19.25 10.94
C SER A 101 8.30 18.98 12.11
N ASN A 102 9.61 19.02 11.82
CA ASN A 102 10.67 18.80 12.79
C ASN A 102 10.57 17.40 13.42
N LEU A 103 10.52 16.39 12.56
CA LEU A 103 10.51 14.98 12.94
C LEU A 103 11.80 14.31 12.53
N ALA A 104 12.19 13.29 13.31
CA ALA A 104 13.27 12.38 12.98
C ALA A 104 12.80 10.93 13.14
N ALA A 105 13.44 10.02 12.42
CA ALA A 105 13.20 8.58 12.48
C ALA A 105 14.50 7.86 12.84
N TYR A 106 14.41 6.89 13.76
CA TYR A 106 15.53 6.08 14.23
C TYR A 106 15.15 4.62 14.14
N THR A 107 15.96 3.82 13.45
CA THR A 107 15.75 2.38 13.34
C THR A 107 16.82 1.64 14.11
N TYR A 108 16.42 0.82 15.06
CA TYR A 108 17.28 0.00 15.89
C TYR A 108 17.09 -1.48 15.60
N ILE A 109 18.15 -2.29 15.77
CA ILE A 109 18.02 -3.75 15.83
C ILE A 109 17.23 -4.10 17.09
N LYS A 110 16.31 -5.04 16.97
CA LYS A 110 15.55 -5.53 18.12
C LYS A 110 16.46 -6.17 19.17
N SER A 111 16.26 -5.77 20.42
CA SER A 111 16.91 -6.34 21.60
C SER A 111 15.87 -6.66 22.66
N ALA A 112 16.23 -7.52 23.61
CA ALA A 112 15.38 -7.82 24.76
C ALA A 112 15.15 -6.60 25.68
N GLN A 113 16.03 -5.60 25.63
CA GLN A 113 15.99 -4.41 26.49
C GLN A 113 15.17 -3.27 25.85
N LEU A 114 14.99 -3.28 24.54
CA LEU A 114 14.35 -2.20 23.79
C LEU A 114 12.95 -1.84 24.31
N PRO A 115 12.04 -2.81 24.65
CA PRO A 115 10.73 -2.47 25.18
C PRO A 115 10.77 -1.73 26.52
N ALA A 116 11.69 -2.10 27.42
CA ALA A 116 11.84 -1.40 28.70
C ALA A 116 12.36 0.04 28.50
N LYS A 117 13.26 0.25 27.55
CA LYS A 117 13.75 1.58 27.17
C LYS A 117 12.67 2.44 26.53
N GLN A 118 11.83 1.85 25.69
CA GLN A 118 10.67 2.54 25.14
C GLN A 118 9.72 3.02 26.25
N ALA A 119 9.42 2.17 27.23
CA ALA A 119 8.59 2.55 28.37
C ALA A 119 9.20 3.74 29.14
N ARG A 120 10.49 3.68 29.45
CA ARG A 120 11.20 4.78 30.13
C ARG A 120 11.17 6.08 29.32
N PHE A 121 11.33 6.01 28.01
CA PHE A 121 11.20 7.18 27.14
C PHE A 121 9.81 7.79 27.25
N LEU A 122 8.75 6.98 27.16
CA LEU A 122 7.36 7.44 27.24
C LEU A 122 7.03 8.07 28.59
N GLU A 123 7.49 7.49 29.70
CA GLU A 123 7.35 8.07 31.04
C GLU A 123 7.94 9.48 31.13
N THR A 124 9.09 9.70 30.47
CA THR A 124 9.76 11.02 30.53
C THR A 124 9.02 12.09 29.75
N ILE A 125 8.31 11.72 28.66
CA ILE A 125 7.56 12.67 27.81
C ILE A 125 6.06 12.74 28.18
N GLU A 126 5.60 12.02 29.19
CA GLU A 126 4.19 11.87 29.58
C GLU A 126 3.44 13.21 29.69
N SER A 127 4.09 14.24 30.22
CA SER A 127 3.48 15.56 30.43
C SER A 127 3.26 16.36 29.15
N ASP A 128 3.90 16.00 28.03
CA ASP A 128 3.74 16.69 26.76
C ASP A 128 2.67 16.03 25.87
N HIS A 129 1.42 16.38 26.07
CA HIS A 129 0.30 15.90 25.26
C HIS A 129 0.37 16.26 23.76
N LYS A 130 1.31 17.11 23.37
CA LYS A 130 1.55 17.49 21.95
C LYS A 130 2.73 16.73 21.34
N ALA A 131 3.40 15.89 22.12
CA ALA A 131 4.49 15.07 21.62
C ALA A 131 3.98 14.17 20.48
N PHE A 132 4.67 14.23 19.33
CA PHE A 132 4.46 13.24 18.28
C PHE A 132 5.50 12.15 18.44
N TYR A 133 5.02 10.92 18.51
CA TYR A 133 5.87 9.74 18.52
C TYR A 133 5.14 8.53 17.94
N SER A 134 5.89 7.62 17.37
CA SER A 134 5.44 6.30 16.95
C SER A 134 6.54 5.28 17.20
N PHE A 135 6.18 4.11 17.69
CA PHE A 135 7.05 2.95 17.82
C PHE A 135 6.50 1.83 16.95
N THR A 136 7.23 1.47 15.91
CA THR A 136 6.83 0.41 14.98
C THR A 136 7.80 -0.75 15.10
N GLY A 137 7.37 -1.84 15.71
CA GLY A 137 8.19 -3.05 15.88
C GLY A 137 7.98 -4.03 14.71
N GLY A 138 8.99 -4.22 13.89
CA GLY A 138 9.07 -5.27 12.87
C GLY A 138 9.51 -6.62 13.43
N THR A 139 9.97 -7.55 12.60
CA THR A 139 10.52 -8.85 13.02
C THR A 139 11.92 -8.68 13.62
N GLU A 140 12.81 -7.98 12.94
CA GLU A 140 14.22 -7.81 13.29
C GLU A 140 14.55 -6.40 13.79
N GLU A 141 13.70 -5.43 13.52
CA GLU A 141 13.95 -4.01 13.70
C GLU A 141 12.81 -3.32 14.44
N THR A 142 13.11 -2.15 14.98
CA THR A 142 12.11 -1.22 15.52
C THR A 142 12.43 0.17 15.03
N THR A 143 11.47 0.80 14.37
CA THR A 143 11.54 2.21 13.97
C THR A 143 10.81 3.09 14.96
N ILE A 144 11.45 4.18 15.35
CA ILE A 144 10.92 5.20 16.24
C ILE A 144 10.88 6.52 15.46
N VAL A 145 9.68 7.05 15.26
CA VAL A 145 9.47 8.39 14.69
C VAL A 145 9.05 9.32 15.80
N LEU A 146 9.70 10.46 15.93
CA LEU A 146 9.41 11.40 17.02
C LEU A 146 9.74 12.86 16.63
N SER A 147 9.23 13.80 17.43
CA SER A 147 9.63 15.21 17.31
C SER A 147 11.10 15.38 17.66
N GLU A 148 11.87 16.08 16.81
CA GLU A 148 13.34 16.28 16.97
C GLU A 148 13.75 16.82 18.32
N LYS A 149 12.89 17.59 19.00
CA LYS A 149 13.17 18.10 20.35
C LYS A 149 13.46 17.01 21.39
N TYR A 150 13.06 15.77 21.12
CA TYR A 150 13.31 14.61 22.00
C TYR A 150 14.50 13.76 21.58
N GLU A 151 15.25 14.18 20.58
CA GLU A 151 16.41 13.43 20.07
C GLU A 151 17.43 13.12 21.15
N SER A 152 17.82 14.14 21.95
CA SER A 152 18.84 13.97 23.01
C SER A 152 18.37 12.97 24.07
N LEU A 153 17.10 13.04 24.49
CA LEU A 153 16.50 12.10 25.40
C LEU A 153 16.46 10.68 24.83
N LEU A 154 16.06 10.55 23.56
CA LEU A 154 16.04 9.24 22.90
C LEU A 154 17.44 8.62 22.88
N LYS A 155 18.46 9.37 22.49
CA LYS A 155 19.85 8.89 22.46
C LYS A 155 20.36 8.46 23.83
N GLU A 156 20.00 9.18 24.87
CA GLU A 156 20.35 8.83 26.27
C GLU A 156 19.67 7.51 26.67
N VAL A 157 18.35 7.39 26.46
CA VAL A 157 17.56 6.21 26.85
C VAL A 157 17.99 4.99 26.04
N MET A 158 18.24 5.15 24.74
CA MET A 158 18.63 4.06 23.83
C MET A 158 20.13 3.74 23.87
N ASN A 159 20.87 4.34 24.78
CA ASN A 159 22.29 4.04 24.93
C ASN A 159 22.54 2.54 25.08
N GLY A 160 23.49 2.00 24.28
CA GLY A 160 23.81 0.57 24.21
C GLY A 160 22.95 -0.23 23.23
N GLU A 161 21.93 0.35 22.59
CA GLU A 161 21.22 -0.28 21.49
C GLU A 161 21.94 -0.07 20.16
N THR A 162 21.78 -1.01 19.22
CA THR A 162 22.40 -0.92 17.90
C THR A 162 21.50 -0.11 16.97
N LEU A 163 21.91 1.11 16.66
CA LEU A 163 21.27 1.97 15.69
C LEU A 163 21.65 1.52 14.28
N LEU A 164 20.66 1.22 13.43
CA LEU A 164 20.83 0.87 12.01
C LEU A 164 20.78 2.10 11.11
N ASN A 165 19.81 2.98 11.36
CA ASN A 165 19.57 4.15 10.53
C ASN A 165 19.00 5.31 11.35
N ALA A 166 19.31 6.53 10.96
CA ALA A 166 18.71 7.75 11.47
C ALA A 166 18.44 8.71 10.31
N GLU A 167 17.19 9.13 10.18
CA GLU A 167 16.75 10.12 9.19
C GLU A 167 16.21 11.35 9.90
N TYR A 168 16.60 12.52 9.40
CA TYR A 168 16.26 13.83 9.96
C TYR A 168 15.49 14.67 8.95
N ASN A 169 15.05 15.83 9.41
CA ASN A 169 14.32 16.79 8.59
C ASN A 169 13.09 16.14 7.94
N LEU A 170 12.32 15.42 8.74
CA LEU A 170 11.10 14.76 8.32
C LEU A 170 9.87 15.58 8.70
N SER A 171 8.80 15.38 7.95
CA SER A 171 7.48 15.92 8.21
C SER A 171 6.43 14.84 8.03
N ALA A 172 5.40 14.85 8.85
CA ALA A 172 4.27 13.95 8.79
C ALA A 172 3.02 14.67 8.26
N ILE A 173 2.30 14.00 7.38
CA ILE A 173 0.98 14.42 6.89
C ILE A 173 -0.01 13.38 7.40
N THR A 174 -0.83 13.77 8.36
CA THR A 174 -1.84 12.91 9.00
C THR A 174 -3.22 13.24 8.44
N LEU A 175 -3.89 12.23 7.92
CA LEU A 175 -5.27 12.27 7.44
C LEU A 175 -6.18 11.64 8.48
N LYS A 176 -7.24 12.35 8.84
CA LYS A 176 -8.31 11.76 9.66
C LYS A 176 -9.21 10.91 8.76
N LEU A 177 -9.30 9.63 9.08
CA LEU A 177 -10.09 8.65 8.35
C LEU A 177 -11.44 8.43 9.02
N PRO A 178 -12.53 8.23 8.27
CA PRO A 178 -13.80 7.74 8.81
C PRO A 178 -13.63 6.36 9.47
N SER A 179 -14.47 6.04 10.44
CA SER A 179 -14.38 4.78 11.21
C SER A 179 -14.53 3.50 10.39
N SER A 180 -15.06 3.57 9.17
CA SER A 180 -15.17 2.45 8.22
C SER A 180 -13.94 2.24 7.33
N SER A 181 -12.82 2.89 7.61
CA SER A 181 -11.63 2.87 6.75
C SER A 181 -11.05 1.49 6.52
N SER A 182 -11.11 0.60 7.51
CA SER A 182 -10.61 -0.78 7.40
C SER A 182 -11.37 -1.66 6.41
N GLU A 183 -12.60 -1.29 6.05
CA GLU A 183 -13.44 -2.01 5.09
C GLU A 183 -13.30 -1.51 3.65
N VAL A 184 -12.56 -0.42 3.43
CA VAL A 184 -12.40 0.19 2.11
C VAL A 184 -11.21 -0.40 1.39
N VAL A 185 -11.50 -1.32 0.48
CA VAL A 185 -10.47 -1.95 -0.35
C VAL A 185 -9.82 -0.91 -1.28
N GLY A 186 -8.49 -0.90 -1.34
CA GLY A 186 -7.75 -0.03 -2.23
C GLY A 186 -7.45 1.37 -1.69
N LEU A 187 -7.84 1.71 -0.45
CA LEU A 187 -7.60 3.03 0.14
C LEU A 187 -6.11 3.41 0.15
N TYR A 188 -5.26 2.55 0.69
CA TYR A 188 -3.81 2.81 0.72
C TYR A 188 -3.18 2.80 -0.67
N TYR A 189 -3.60 1.88 -1.55
CA TYR A 189 -3.16 1.86 -2.95
C TYR A 189 -3.45 3.20 -3.63
N PHE A 190 -4.63 3.75 -3.40
CA PHE A 190 -5.03 5.04 -3.95
C PHE A 190 -4.10 6.17 -3.50
N PHE A 191 -3.80 6.29 -2.22
CA PHE A 191 -2.86 7.30 -1.73
C PHE A 191 -1.45 7.09 -2.26
N PHE A 192 -0.95 5.86 -2.18
CA PHE A 192 0.41 5.55 -2.63
C PHE A 192 0.60 5.82 -4.12
N LYS A 193 -0.38 5.47 -4.95
CA LYS A 193 -0.35 5.75 -6.38
C LYS A 193 -0.17 7.25 -6.66
N HIS A 194 -0.96 8.10 -6.01
CA HIS A 194 -0.89 9.55 -6.23
C HIS A 194 0.39 10.16 -5.69
N ILE A 195 0.80 9.80 -4.49
CA ILE A 195 2.05 10.29 -3.88
C ILE A 195 3.27 9.86 -4.71
N ALA A 196 3.30 8.60 -5.15
CA ALA A 196 4.37 8.08 -6.01
C ALA A 196 4.38 8.75 -7.38
N SER A 197 3.19 9.00 -7.98
CA SER A 197 3.09 9.71 -9.27
C SER A 197 3.54 11.16 -9.18
N ALA A 198 3.44 11.78 -8.01
CA ALA A 198 4.01 13.09 -7.74
C ALA A 198 5.54 13.05 -7.50
N GLY A 199 6.16 11.87 -7.49
CA GLY A 199 7.59 11.72 -7.28
C GLY A 199 8.03 11.88 -5.82
N VAL A 200 7.11 11.75 -4.85
CA VAL A 200 7.42 11.92 -3.43
C VAL A 200 7.76 10.56 -2.79
N PRO A 201 9.00 10.38 -2.27
CA PRO A 201 9.36 9.20 -1.50
C PRO A 201 8.69 9.23 -0.13
N ILE A 202 8.00 8.14 0.24
CA ILE A 202 7.48 7.94 1.58
C ILE A 202 8.57 7.29 2.43
N LYS A 203 8.86 7.86 3.59
CA LYS A 203 9.86 7.38 4.55
C LYS A 203 9.27 6.40 5.55
N GLU A 204 8.12 6.76 6.13
CA GLU A 204 7.41 5.93 7.08
C GLU A 204 5.89 6.05 6.87
N ILE A 205 5.18 5.00 7.25
CA ILE A 205 3.73 4.94 7.23
C ILE A 205 3.25 4.53 8.60
N ILE A 206 2.46 5.39 9.23
CA ILE A 206 1.88 5.14 10.54
C ILE A 206 0.36 5.14 10.38
N SER A 207 -0.28 4.09 10.81
CA SER A 207 -1.73 3.95 10.67
C SER A 207 -2.36 3.51 11.99
N THR A 208 -3.45 4.16 12.33
CA THR A 208 -4.38 3.76 13.37
C THR A 208 -5.76 3.50 12.76
N THR A 209 -6.75 3.17 13.57
CA THR A 209 -8.11 2.93 13.08
C THR A 209 -8.69 4.12 12.33
N ASN A 210 -8.39 5.35 12.78
CA ASN A 210 -9.02 6.57 12.27
C ASN A 210 -7.99 7.57 11.71
N GLU A 211 -6.74 7.18 11.53
CA GLU A 211 -5.70 8.05 11.00
C GLU A 211 -4.75 7.29 10.08
N ALA A 212 -4.34 7.94 9.00
CA ALA A 212 -3.24 7.53 8.16
C ALA A 212 -2.21 8.67 8.10
N THR A 213 -0.98 8.38 8.46
CA THR A 213 0.12 9.33 8.49
C THR A 213 1.21 8.90 7.51
N PHE A 214 1.54 9.79 6.60
CA PHE A 214 2.65 9.63 5.66
C PHE A 214 3.81 10.52 6.12
N VAL A 215 4.94 9.92 6.45
CA VAL A 215 6.15 10.65 6.79
C VAL A 215 6.99 10.78 5.53
N VAL A 216 7.36 12.00 5.21
CA VAL A 216 8.15 12.37 4.03
C VAL A 216 9.30 13.28 4.43
N HIS A 217 10.26 13.50 3.56
CA HIS A 217 11.26 14.54 3.78
C HIS A 217 10.60 15.93 3.78
N SER A 218 11.04 16.84 4.65
CA SER A 218 10.39 18.15 4.80
C SER A 218 10.40 19.00 3.53
N ASN A 219 11.36 18.77 2.62
CA ASN A 219 11.37 19.41 1.31
C ASN A 219 10.20 19.00 0.43
N ASP A 220 9.65 17.79 0.63
CA ASP A 220 8.60 17.21 -0.19
C ASP A 220 7.19 17.41 0.42
N VAL A 221 7.11 17.93 1.66
CA VAL A 221 5.85 17.99 2.40
C VAL A 221 4.78 18.82 1.68
N ASN A 222 5.16 19.94 1.05
CA ASN A 222 4.21 20.80 0.34
C ASN A 222 3.64 20.09 -0.90
N LEU A 223 4.49 19.37 -1.63
CA LEU A 223 4.06 18.61 -2.80
C LEU A 223 3.15 17.45 -2.39
N ALA A 224 3.55 16.69 -1.37
CA ALA A 224 2.73 15.60 -0.83
C ALA A 224 1.37 16.10 -0.31
N PHE A 225 1.36 17.19 0.46
CA PHE A 225 0.12 17.81 0.94
C PHE A 225 -0.79 18.25 -0.20
N THR A 226 -0.23 18.96 -1.19
CA THR A 226 -1.01 19.44 -2.36
C THR A 226 -1.60 18.26 -3.12
N THR A 227 -0.83 17.22 -3.35
CA THR A 227 -1.29 15.99 -4.00
C THR A 227 -2.47 15.37 -3.24
N ILE A 228 -2.34 15.15 -1.95
CA ILE A 228 -3.38 14.56 -1.11
C ILE A 228 -4.62 15.47 -1.05
N ASN A 229 -4.45 16.77 -0.93
CA ASN A 229 -5.56 17.72 -0.85
C ASN A 229 -6.32 17.83 -2.19
N THR A 230 -5.63 17.69 -3.31
CA THR A 230 -6.25 17.70 -4.65
C THR A 230 -7.14 16.45 -4.84
N ILE A 231 -6.68 15.28 -4.45
CA ILE A 231 -7.47 14.05 -4.60
C ILE A 231 -8.67 13.99 -3.64
N LYS A 232 -8.64 14.75 -2.54
CA LYS A 232 -9.76 14.90 -1.61
C LYS A 232 -10.90 15.75 -2.19
N ARG A 233 -10.62 16.60 -3.16
CA ARG A 233 -11.59 17.47 -3.84
C ARG A 233 -11.83 16.92 -5.25
N PRO A 234 -12.78 16.00 -5.46
CA PRO A 234 -13.11 15.57 -6.82
C PRO A 234 -13.55 16.80 -7.63
N VAL A 235 -13.03 16.85 -8.86
CA VAL A 235 -13.43 17.86 -9.87
C VAL A 235 -14.86 17.60 -10.27
#